data_6b090344dde00e3c6190852cbf1a08e4
#
_entry.id   6b090344dde00e3c6190852cbf1a08e4
#
_cell.length_a   1.000
_cell.length_b   1.000
_cell.length_c   1.000
_cell.angle_alpha   90.00
_cell.angle_beta   90.00
_cell.angle_gamma   90.00
#
_symmetry.space_group_name_H-M   'P 1'
#
loop_
_entity.id
_entity.type
_entity.pdbx_description
1 polymer ?
#
loop_
_entity_poly.entity_id
_entity_poly.type
_entity_poly.pdbx_seq_one_letter_code
_entity_poly.pdbx_strand_id
1 'polypeptide(L)'
;MSQPDIGMHPQSILAELGLSMELEGLPLRGHADVLPELCLPGTDTLRTGVLGTWADLVTGTVAAETMDPRIALTLDLEVQVLGHASSGSRVRVEAAPVKIGRSVTVCTARFHDESSGAPLAIAFASFMASPDIAHRWAGGFSRMSLDGRLTVPLAERLQLRSPNPGIVELPHLPDGLNASGAIQGGLVAVAVEEAALSVGGPDARVGMLNLRYLRPFSVGPARAAATRQGPLVVVDLEDAGSGKLGAVATVRLDHDADHHADNDAGQYA
;
A
#
# COMPACT_ATOMS: atom_id res chain seq x y z
N MET A 1 32.21 -12.03 9.49
CA MET A 1 31.09 -12.08 8.54
C MET A 1 30.26 -10.84 8.84
N SER A 2 30.30 -9.84 7.96
CA SER A 2 29.51 -8.60 8.11
C SER A 2 28.03 -8.97 8.02
N GLN A 3 27.24 -8.58 9.04
CA GLN A 3 25.78 -8.66 8.97
C GLN A 3 25.30 -7.83 7.78
N PRO A 4 24.34 -8.32 6.98
CA PRO A 4 23.75 -7.48 5.95
C PRO A 4 23.06 -6.32 6.64
N ASP A 5 23.37 -5.12 6.19
CA ASP A 5 22.68 -3.89 6.56
C ASP A 5 21.26 -4.01 5.99
N ILE A 6 20.26 -4.28 6.87
CA ILE A 6 18.86 -4.44 6.47
C ILE A 6 18.16 -3.06 6.49
N GLY A 7 18.89 -2.00 6.20
CA GLY A 7 18.33 -0.71 5.85
C GLY A 7 17.60 -0.80 4.50
N MET A 8 16.55 0.00 4.30
CA MET A 8 15.94 0.13 2.98
C MET A 8 17.03 0.54 1.99
N HIS A 9 17.17 -0.22 0.89
CA HIS A 9 18.18 0.08 -0.12
C HIS A 9 18.00 1.52 -0.62
N PRO A 10 19.04 2.36 -0.73
CA PRO A 10 18.94 3.75 -1.20
C PRO A 10 18.25 3.89 -2.57
N GLN A 11 18.15 2.82 -3.32
CA GLN A 11 17.45 2.71 -4.61
C GLN A 11 16.12 2.00 -4.52
N SER A 12 15.52 1.87 -3.33
CA SER A 12 14.21 1.24 -3.17
C SER A 12 13.13 2.02 -3.93
N ILE A 13 12.26 1.30 -4.63
CA ILE A 13 11.05 1.87 -5.27
C ILE A 13 10.25 2.70 -4.28
N LEU A 14 10.19 2.27 -3.02
CA LEU A 14 9.48 3.01 -1.97
C LEU A 14 10.04 4.43 -1.76
N ALA A 15 11.35 4.63 -1.99
CA ALA A 15 11.98 5.94 -1.89
C ALA A 15 11.52 6.91 -2.98
N GLU A 16 10.97 6.39 -4.08
CA GLU A 16 10.55 7.18 -5.24
C GLU A 16 9.08 7.64 -5.16
N LEU A 17 8.32 7.18 -4.13
CA LEU A 17 6.88 7.40 -4.03
C LEU A 17 6.49 8.72 -3.37
N GLY A 18 7.42 9.64 -3.18
CA GLY A 18 7.15 11.00 -2.69
C GLY A 18 6.79 11.11 -1.21
N LEU A 19 6.82 10.02 -0.45
CA LEU A 19 6.50 10.01 0.98
C LEU A 19 7.73 10.41 1.81
N SER A 20 7.55 11.37 2.70
CA SER A 20 8.51 11.70 3.78
C SER A 20 7.84 11.48 5.12
N MET A 21 8.57 10.95 6.10
CA MET A 21 8.04 10.70 7.43
C MET A 21 9.09 10.94 8.51
N GLU A 22 8.62 11.36 9.68
CA GLU A 22 9.44 11.59 10.86
C GLU A 22 8.83 10.81 12.04
N LEU A 23 9.65 10.01 12.68
CA LEU A 23 9.28 9.32 13.91
C LEU A 23 9.96 10.02 15.10
N GLU A 24 9.33 11.07 15.58
CA GLU A 24 9.69 11.76 16.84
C GLU A 24 8.72 11.39 17.96
N GLY A 25 8.51 10.09 18.15
CA GLY A 25 7.46 9.55 19.03
C GLY A 25 6.18 9.20 18.26
N LEU A 26 5.09 9.00 18.99
CA LEU A 26 3.78 8.67 18.41
C LEU A 26 2.80 9.82 18.60
N PRO A 27 1.92 10.10 17.62
CA PRO A 27 1.83 9.43 16.30
C PRO A 27 3.00 9.77 15.39
N LEU A 28 3.38 8.81 14.52
CA LEU A 28 4.24 9.08 13.39
C LEU A 28 3.54 10.07 12.46
N ARG A 29 4.27 11.08 12.01
CA ARG A 29 3.77 12.07 11.05
C ARG A 29 4.59 12.04 9.77
N GLY A 30 3.93 12.38 8.67
CA GLY A 30 4.57 12.46 7.38
C GLY A 30 3.73 13.25 6.39
N HIS A 31 4.30 13.45 5.23
CA HIS A 31 3.61 14.02 4.08
C HIS A 31 4.08 13.34 2.80
N ALA A 32 3.25 13.40 1.77
CA ALA A 32 3.58 12.87 0.46
C ALA A 32 3.15 13.84 -0.63
N ASP A 33 4.05 14.09 -1.59
CA ASP A 33 3.71 14.82 -2.82
C ASP A 33 3.00 13.88 -3.79
N VAL A 34 1.85 14.28 -4.32
CA VAL A 34 1.14 13.51 -5.35
C VAL A 34 1.77 13.79 -6.71
N LEU A 35 2.63 12.89 -7.14
CA LEU A 35 3.28 12.97 -8.45
C LEU A 35 2.32 12.48 -9.54
N PRO A 36 2.36 13.04 -10.78
CA PRO A 36 1.56 12.55 -11.91
C PRO A 36 1.74 11.05 -12.16
N GLU A 37 2.95 10.54 -11.95
CA GLU A 37 3.35 9.14 -12.13
C GLU A 37 2.68 8.18 -11.13
N LEU A 38 2.13 8.72 -10.03
CA LEU A 38 1.38 7.98 -9.01
C LEU A 38 -0.13 7.95 -9.28
N CYS A 39 -0.60 8.66 -10.30
CA CYS A 39 -2.01 8.76 -10.63
C CYS A 39 -2.47 7.61 -11.55
N LEU A 40 -3.79 7.41 -11.61
CA LEU A 40 -4.40 6.50 -12.56
C LEU A 40 -4.14 6.99 -14.01
N PRO A 41 -3.87 6.08 -14.96
CA PRO A 41 -3.56 6.47 -16.34
C PRO A 41 -4.63 7.37 -16.95
N GLY A 42 -4.20 8.49 -17.55
CA GLY A 42 -5.09 9.44 -18.21
C GLY A 42 -5.92 10.31 -17.26
N THR A 43 -5.64 10.26 -15.95
CA THR A 43 -6.30 11.09 -14.93
C THR A 43 -5.27 11.83 -14.08
N ASP A 44 -5.75 12.73 -13.21
CA ASP A 44 -4.95 13.36 -12.16
C ASP A 44 -5.17 12.71 -10.77
N THR A 45 -5.97 11.65 -10.69
CA THR A 45 -6.40 11.02 -9.44
C THR A 45 -5.35 10.04 -8.93
N LEU A 46 -4.92 10.25 -7.69
CA LEU A 46 -3.99 9.36 -6.98
C LEU A 46 -4.54 7.92 -6.92
N ARG A 47 -3.71 6.93 -7.20
CA ARG A 47 -4.05 5.51 -7.07
C ARG A 47 -4.31 5.12 -5.62
N THR A 48 -5.35 4.34 -5.38
CA THR A 48 -5.62 3.73 -4.06
C THR A 48 -4.52 2.73 -3.67
N GLY A 49 -3.92 2.04 -4.63
CA GLY A 49 -2.76 1.17 -4.39
C GLY A 49 -1.55 1.92 -3.85
N VAL A 50 -1.37 3.19 -4.20
CA VAL A 50 -0.33 4.06 -3.64
C VAL A 50 -0.67 4.43 -2.20
N LEU A 51 -1.93 4.79 -1.89
CA LEU A 51 -2.38 5.00 -0.51
C LEU A 51 -2.15 3.74 0.34
N GLY A 52 -2.39 2.54 -0.23
CA GLY A 52 -2.06 1.26 0.40
C GLY A 52 -0.57 1.10 0.66
N THR A 53 0.28 1.48 -0.29
CA THR A 53 1.73 1.41 -0.13
C THR A 53 2.23 2.37 0.95
N TRP A 54 1.74 3.61 0.96
CA TRP A 54 2.06 4.58 2.00
C TRP A 54 1.55 4.12 3.37
N ALA A 55 0.33 3.55 3.43
CA ALA A 55 -0.24 3.02 4.66
C ALA A 55 0.61 1.87 5.24
N ASP A 56 0.97 0.88 4.40
CA ASP A 56 1.83 -0.24 4.83
C ASP A 56 3.18 0.27 5.34
N LEU A 57 3.76 1.28 4.69
CA LEU A 57 5.05 1.85 5.08
C LEU A 57 4.97 2.59 6.43
N VAL A 58 4.01 3.51 6.62
CA VAL A 58 3.92 4.29 7.87
C VAL A 58 3.45 3.42 9.05
N THR A 59 2.48 2.53 8.84
CA THR A 59 2.01 1.63 9.91
C THR A 59 3.01 0.53 10.22
N GLY A 60 3.73 0.03 9.20
CA GLY A 60 4.82 -0.93 9.35
C GLY A 60 5.98 -0.34 10.16
N THR A 61 6.30 0.95 9.94
CA THR A 61 7.29 1.68 10.74
C THR A 61 6.86 1.77 12.21
N VAL A 62 5.60 2.15 12.48
CA VAL A 62 5.04 2.17 13.84
C VAL A 62 5.07 0.78 14.48
N ALA A 63 4.69 -0.26 13.74
CA ALA A 63 4.70 -1.64 14.24
C ALA A 63 6.13 -2.12 14.54
N ALA A 64 7.10 -1.80 13.67
CA ALA A 64 8.49 -2.19 13.86
C ALA A 64 9.08 -1.63 15.16
N GLU A 65 8.80 -0.36 15.50
CA GLU A 65 9.22 0.23 16.78
C GLU A 65 8.66 -0.53 17.99
N THR A 66 7.44 -1.09 17.88
CA THR A 66 6.82 -1.87 18.96
C THR A 66 7.31 -3.30 19.04
N MET A 67 7.96 -3.81 18.00
CA MET A 67 8.41 -5.20 17.85
C MET A 67 9.93 -5.36 17.86
N ASP A 68 10.67 -4.25 17.99
CA ASP A 68 12.14 -4.27 18.05
C ASP A 68 12.65 -5.35 19.02
N PRO A 69 13.65 -6.13 18.66
CA PRO A 69 14.50 -6.10 17.46
C PRO A 69 13.99 -6.96 16.27
N ARG A 70 12.76 -7.46 16.31
CA ARG A 70 12.21 -8.30 15.23
C ARG A 70 11.53 -7.44 14.18
N ILE A 71 11.61 -7.84 12.91
CA ILE A 71 10.87 -7.17 11.85
C ILE A 71 9.37 -7.43 11.98
N ALA A 72 8.58 -6.41 11.65
CA ALA A 72 7.13 -6.52 11.55
C ALA A 72 6.75 -7.14 10.19
N LEU A 73 5.90 -8.15 10.21
CA LEU A 73 5.32 -8.78 9.02
C LEU A 73 3.86 -8.40 8.93
N THR A 74 3.44 -7.84 7.81
CA THR A 74 2.06 -7.45 7.55
C THR A 74 1.16 -8.69 7.45
N LEU A 75 0.06 -8.71 8.21
CA LEU A 75 -0.97 -9.75 8.17
C LEU A 75 -2.16 -9.31 7.32
N ASP A 76 -2.56 -8.06 7.47
CA ASP A 76 -3.63 -7.46 6.68
C ASP A 76 -3.36 -5.96 6.45
N LEU A 77 -3.97 -5.44 5.41
CA LEU A 77 -3.96 -4.02 5.05
C LEU A 77 -5.33 -3.68 4.47
N GLU A 78 -5.99 -2.73 5.09
CA GLU A 78 -7.26 -2.19 4.61
C GLU A 78 -7.11 -0.69 4.34
N VAL A 79 -7.65 -0.23 3.21
CA VAL A 79 -7.73 1.19 2.85
C VAL A 79 -9.17 1.52 2.48
N GLN A 80 -9.74 2.51 3.14
CA GLN A 80 -11.04 3.11 2.84
C GLN A 80 -10.80 4.50 2.26
N VAL A 81 -11.20 4.73 1.01
CA VAL A 81 -11.11 6.03 0.35
C VAL A 81 -12.29 6.88 0.76
N LEU A 82 -12.05 8.10 1.21
CA LEU A 82 -13.04 9.07 1.68
C LEU A 82 -13.09 10.31 0.75
N GLY A 83 -12.03 10.54 0.00
CA GLY A 83 -11.88 11.64 -0.93
C GLY A 83 -10.73 11.36 -1.89
N HIS A 84 -10.54 12.22 -2.88
CA HIS A 84 -9.54 12.05 -3.91
C HIS A 84 -8.43 13.10 -3.78
N ALA A 85 -7.19 12.68 -3.94
CA ALA A 85 -6.04 13.57 -4.07
C ALA A 85 -5.67 13.68 -5.55
N SER A 86 -5.39 14.90 -6.00
CA SER A 86 -5.00 15.18 -7.38
C SER A 86 -3.50 15.40 -7.51
N SER A 87 -2.98 15.15 -8.70
CA SER A 87 -1.60 15.47 -9.05
C SER A 87 -1.24 16.92 -8.68
N GLY A 88 -0.07 17.10 -8.09
CA GLY A 88 0.43 18.39 -7.59
C GLY A 88 -0.08 18.77 -6.20
N SER A 89 -1.02 18.03 -5.60
CA SER A 89 -1.40 18.22 -4.21
C SER A 89 -0.40 17.56 -3.26
N ARG A 90 -0.51 17.89 -1.97
CA ARG A 90 0.26 17.25 -0.90
C ARG A 90 -0.69 16.59 0.10
N VAL A 91 -0.35 15.38 0.48
CA VAL A 91 -1.09 14.56 1.44
C VAL A 91 -0.34 14.54 2.75
N ARG A 92 -1.01 14.90 3.85
CA ARG A 92 -0.51 14.71 5.21
C ARG A 92 -0.94 13.33 5.70
N VAL A 93 -0.05 12.61 6.37
CA VAL A 93 -0.33 11.31 6.98
C VAL A 93 0.02 11.31 8.47
N GLU A 94 -0.84 10.69 9.25
CA GLU A 94 -0.59 10.39 10.66
C GLU A 94 -0.86 8.91 10.91
N ALA A 95 0.11 8.20 11.54
CA ALA A 95 -0.02 6.80 11.88
C ALA A 95 0.23 6.54 13.37
N ALA A 96 -0.58 5.68 13.96
CA ALA A 96 -0.49 5.35 15.38
C ALA A 96 -0.91 3.89 15.63
N PRO A 97 -0.42 3.26 16.72
CA PRO A 97 -0.95 1.98 17.13
C PRO A 97 -2.36 2.15 17.70
N VAL A 98 -3.28 1.29 17.29
CA VAL A 98 -4.61 1.13 17.89
C VAL A 98 -4.51 0.17 19.08
N LYS A 99 -3.71 -0.90 18.90
CA LYS A 99 -3.46 -1.89 19.94
C LYS A 99 -2.08 -2.51 19.76
N ILE A 100 -1.29 -2.50 20.81
CA ILE A 100 -0.04 -3.24 20.93
C ILE A 100 -0.34 -4.50 21.73
N GLY A 101 -0.41 -5.65 21.03
CA GLY A 101 -0.64 -6.96 21.65
C GLY A 101 0.65 -7.75 21.80
N ARG A 102 0.58 -8.91 22.49
CA ARG A 102 1.72 -9.80 22.65
C ARG A 102 2.23 -10.39 21.32
N SER A 103 1.32 -10.69 20.41
CA SER A 103 1.61 -11.36 19.13
C SER A 103 1.28 -10.51 17.92
N VAL A 104 0.35 -9.59 18.04
CA VAL A 104 -0.15 -8.76 16.95
C VAL A 104 -0.25 -7.31 17.42
N THR A 105 0.26 -6.40 16.60
CA THR A 105 0.05 -4.95 16.73
C THR A 105 -0.89 -4.51 15.61
N VAL A 106 -1.94 -3.77 15.96
CA VAL A 106 -2.86 -3.15 15.02
C VAL A 106 -2.57 -1.67 14.97
N CYS A 107 -2.36 -1.14 13.78
CA CYS A 107 -2.09 0.27 13.53
C CYS A 107 -3.16 0.89 12.63
N THR A 108 -3.29 2.20 12.71
CA THR A 108 -4.10 3.00 11.77
C THR A 108 -3.24 4.09 11.14
N ALA A 109 -3.57 4.44 9.90
CA ALA A 109 -3.07 5.64 9.24
C ALA A 109 -4.24 6.48 8.73
N ARG A 110 -4.14 7.81 8.86
CA ARG A 110 -5.12 8.77 8.36
C ARG A 110 -4.44 9.70 7.37
N PHE A 111 -5.06 9.86 6.22
CA PHE A 111 -4.58 10.69 5.12
C PHE A 111 -5.52 11.87 4.94
N HIS A 112 -4.94 13.06 4.83
CA HIS A 112 -5.69 14.31 4.65
C HIS A 112 -5.02 15.14 3.56
N ASP A 113 -5.80 15.85 2.79
CA ASP A 113 -5.27 16.92 1.96
C ASP A 113 -4.62 17.99 2.86
N GLU A 114 -3.36 18.30 2.61
CA GLU A 114 -2.60 19.21 3.49
C GLU A 114 -3.13 20.64 3.45
N SER A 115 -3.66 21.08 2.32
CA SER A 115 -4.12 22.45 2.13
C SER A 115 -5.48 22.71 2.74
N SER A 116 -6.43 21.80 2.56
CA SER A 116 -7.82 21.94 3.02
C SER A 116 -8.10 21.22 4.35
N GLY A 117 -7.26 20.25 4.71
CA GLY A 117 -7.50 19.37 5.85
C GLY A 117 -8.60 18.32 5.59
N ALA A 118 -9.13 18.24 4.37
CA ALA A 118 -10.17 17.26 4.02
C ALA A 118 -9.65 15.81 4.16
N PRO A 119 -10.45 14.87 4.69
CA PRO A 119 -10.07 13.48 4.78
C PRO A 119 -10.01 12.84 3.40
N LEU A 120 -8.92 12.14 3.10
CA LEU A 120 -8.70 11.43 1.84
C LEU A 120 -8.84 9.93 2.00
N ALA A 121 -8.28 9.36 3.07
CA ALA A 121 -8.40 7.95 3.35
C ALA A 121 -8.14 7.64 4.82
N ILE A 122 -8.66 6.49 5.26
CA ILE A 122 -8.25 5.83 6.50
C ILE A 122 -7.77 4.43 6.16
N ALA A 123 -6.67 4.01 6.79
CA ALA A 123 -6.15 2.67 6.65
C ALA A 123 -5.97 1.99 8.01
N PHE A 124 -6.13 0.68 8.02
CA PHE A 124 -5.79 -0.20 9.13
C PHE A 124 -4.84 -1.27 8.62
N ALA A 125 -3.87 -1.61 9.47
CA ALA A 125 -2.99 -2.73 9.19
C ALA A 125 -2.67 -3.48 10.48
N SER A 126 -2.55 -4.80 10.37
CA SER A 126 -2.14 -5.65 11.48
C SER A 126 -0.80 -6.29 11.16
N PHE A 127 0.05 -6.38 12.16
CA PHE A 127 1.41 -6.90 12.04
C PHE A 127 1.68 -7.95 13.10
N MET A 128 2.51 -8.92 12.74
CA MET A 128 3.13 -9.84 13.69
C MET A 128 4.65 -9.73 13.63
N ALA A 129 5.30 -9.95 14.77
CA ALA A 129 6.75 -10.05 14.77
C ALA A 129 7.20 -11.30 14.02
N SER A 130 8.21 -11.19 13.15
CA SER A 130 8.75 -12.34 12.43
C SER A 130 9.03 -13.50 13.38
N PRO A 131 8.58 -14.73 13.08
CA PRO A 131 8.91 -15.91 13.86
C PRO A 131 10.40 -16.27 13.72
N ASP A 132 11.05 -15.87 12.63
CA ASP A 132 12.48 -16.04 12.44
C ASP A 132 13.25 -14.96 13.21
N ILE A 133 13.95 -15.37 14.25
CA ILE A 133 14.77 -14.51 15.09
C ILE A 133 16.04 -13.97 14.39
N ALA A 134 16.42 -14.55 13.26
CA ALA A 134 17.50 -14.04 12.42
C ALA A 134 17.07 -12.80 11.64
N HIS A 135 15.77 -12.65 11.37
CA HIS A 135 15.19 -11.45 10.78
C HIS A 135 15.11 -10.34 11.84
N ARG A 136 16.19 -9.62 12.02
CA ARG A 136 16.27 -8.52 12.98
C ARG A 136 16.31 -7.18 12.26
N TRP A 137 15.62 -6.23 12.83
CA TRP A 137 15.74 -4.84 12.46
C TRP A 137 17.10 -4.31 12.97
N ALA A 138 17.90 -3.70 12.08
CA ALA A 138 19.28 -3.30 12.42
C ALA A 138 19.42 -1.85 12.91
N GLY A 139 18.34 -1.12 13.10
CA GLY A 139 18.41 0.26 13.58
C GLY A 139 17.08 0.96 13.70
N GLY A 140 16.99 1.96 14.57
CA GLY A 140 15.80 2.78 14.75
C GLY A 140 15.51 3.67 13.54
N PHE A 141 14.23 3.93 13.29
CA PHE A 141 13.77 4.90 12.30
C PHE A 141 13.88 6.32 12.88
N SER A 142 15.03 6.95 12.85
CA SER A 142 15.08 8.32 13.34
C SER A 142 14.58 9.36 12.35
N ARG A 143 14.76 9.15 11.07
CA ARG A 143 14.22 9.96 9.97
C ARG A 143 14.42 9.20 8.66
N MET A 144 13.35 8.95 7.95
CA MET A 144 13.43 8.40 6.61
C MET A 144 13.10 9.50 5.61
N SER A 145 14.12 10.09 5.00
CA SER A 145 13.95 10.93 3.82
C SER A 145 13.93 10.02 2.61
N LEU A 146 12.84 10.08 1.86
CA LEU A 146 12.65 9.33 0.64
C LEU A 146 12.77 10.35 -0.51
N ASP A 147 14.01 10.73 -0.84
CA ASP A 147 14.31 11.84 -1.75
C ASP A 147 14.18 11.47 -3.24
N GLY A 148 13.88 10.23 -3.54
CA GLY A 148 13.63 9.75 -4.89
C GLY A 148 12.31 10.28 -5.43
N ARG A 149 12.24 10.44 -6.75
CA ARG A 149 10.99 10.76 -7.48
C ARG A 149 10.84 9.85 -8.67
N LEU A 150 9.64 9.34 -8.87
CA LEU A 150 9.30 8.63 -10.10
C LEU A 150 9.48 9.55 -11.31
N THR A 151 9.99 8.97 -12.39
CA THR A 151 10.15 9.64 -13.70
C THR A 151 9.34 8.97 -14.79
N VAL A 152 8.70 7.85 -14.48
CA VAL A 152 7.80 7.07 -15.36
C VAL A 152 6.59 6.63 -14.53
N PRO A 153 5.44 6.32 -15.16
CA PRO A 153 4.26 5.83 -14.46
C PRO A 153 4.58 4.64 -13.54
N LEU A 154 3.95 4.60 -12.36
CA LEU A 154 4.23 3.57 -11.34
C LEU A 154 4.09 2.14 -11.88
N ALA A 155 3.08 1.86 -12.71
CA ALA A 155 2.89 0.54 -13.31
C ALA A 155 4.09 0.13 -14.20
N GLU A 156 4.66 1.08 -14.95
CA GLU A 156 5.87 0.88 -15.75
C GLU A 156 7.10 0.67 -14.85
N ARG A 157 7.27 1.50 -13.83
CA ARG A 157 8.37 1.38 -12.86
C ARG A 157 8.36 0.03 -12.14
N LEU A 158 7.17 -0.49 -11.82
CA LEU A 158 6.96 -1.81 -11.23
C LEU A 158 7.03 -2.94 -12.27
N GLN A 159 7.18 -2.62 -13.56
CA GLN A 159 7.19 -3.59 -14.65
C GLN A 159 5.95 -4.51 -14.63
N LEU A 160 4.79 -3.95 -14.24
CA LEU A 160 3.55 -4.72 -14.19
C LEU A 160 3.21 -5.28 -15.59
N ARG A 161 2.77 -6.52 -15.60
CA ARG A 161 2.33 -7.20 -16.83
C ARG A 161 0.86 -7.58 -16.69
N SER A 162 0.06 -7.24 -17.69
CA SER A 162 -1.38 -7.57 -17.72
C SER A 162 -1.67 -8.44 -18.94
N PRO A 163 -1.38 -9.76 -18.89
CA PRO A 163 -1.53 -10.64 -20.04
C PRO A 163 -2.99 -10.79 -20.51
N ASN A 164 -3.94 -10.65 -19.59
CA ASN A 164 -5.38 -10.72 -19.86
C ASN A 164 -6.12 -9.82 -18.85
N PRO A 165 -7.35 -9.37 -19.16
CA PRO A 165 -8.20 -8.70 -18.18
C PRO A 165 -8.34 -9.54 -16.91
N GLY A 166 -8.23 -8.91 -15.75
CA GLY A 166 -8.24 -9.57 -14.45
C GLY A 166 -6.92 -10.18 -14.00
N ILE A 167 -5.93 -10.31 -14.87
CA ILE A 167 -4.64 -10.91 -14.52
C ILE A 167 -3.55 -9.84 -14.54
N VAL A 168 -2.87 -9.67 -13.41
CA VAL A 168 -1.70 -8.78 -13.30
C VAL A 168 -0.56 -9.53 -12.61
N GLU A 169 0.64 -9.35 -13.14
CA GLU A 169 1.87 -9.91 -12.59
C GLU A 169 2.80 -8.78 -12.12
N LEU A 170 3.18 -8.83 -10.85
CA LEU A 170 4.19 -7.96 -10.24
C LEU A 170 5.49 -8.77 -10.10
N PRO A 171 6.54 -8.43 -10.86
CA PRO A 171 7.81 -9.17 -10.78
C PRO A 171 8.51 -9.00 -9.43
N HIS A 172 9.37 -9.96 -9.10
CA HIS A 172 10.22 -9.92 -7.91
C HIS A 172 11.45 -9.03 -8.19
N LEU A 173 11.27 -7.71 -8.11
CA LEU A 173 12.30 -6.72 -8.38
C LEU A 173 13.21 -6.55 -7.15
N PRO A 174 14.55 -6.55 -7.29
CA PRO A 174 15.47 -6.44 -6.15
C PRO A 174 15.28 -5.18 -5.30
N ASP A 175 14.85 -4.07 -5.92
CA ASP A 175 14.60 -2.78 -5.29
C ASP A 175 13.15 -2.61 -4.79
N GLY A 176 12.29 -3.61 -5.00
CA GLY A 176 10.92 -3.69 -4.51
C GLY A 176 10.70 -4.69 -3.36
N LEU A 177 11.80 -5.17 -2.73
CA LEU A 177 11.73 -6.16 -1.67
C LEU A 177 11.71 -5.52 -0.28
N ASN A 178 11.06 -6.22 0.65
CA ASN A 178 11.13 -5.91 2.07
C ASN A 178 12.37 -6.53 2.75
N ALA A 179 12.54 -6.27 4.03
CA ALA A 179 13.67 -6.77 4.82
C ALA A 179 13.77 -8.31 4.91
N SER A 180 12.72 -9.06 4.56
CA SER A 180 12.75 -10.51 4.50
C SER A 180 13.10 -11.08 3.11
N GLY A 181 13.34 -10.21 2.13
CA GLY A 181 13.61 -10.59 0.74
C GLY A 181 12.36 -10.98 -0.05
N ALA A 182 11.17 -10.71 0.46
CA ALA A 182 9.91 -10.88 -0.26
C ALA A 182 9.45 -9.57 -0.90
N ILE A 183 8.58 -9.64 -1.90
CA ILE A 183 7.94 -8.44 -2.48
C ILE A 183 7.28 -7.65 -1.35
N GLN A 184 7.52 -6.34 -1.32
CA GLN A 184 7.00 -5.43 -0.30
C GLN A 184 5.46 -5.39 -0.35
N GLY A 185 4.81 -5.50 0.83
CA GLY A 185 3.36 -5.67 0.93
C GLY A 185 2.55 -4.56 0.28
N GLY A 186 2.96 -3.31 0.47
CA GLY A 186 2.28 -2.17 -0.14
C GLY A 186 2.33 -2.19 -1.67
N LEU A 187 3.42 -2.69 -2.30
CA LEU A 187 3.49 -2.81 -3.76
C LEU A 187 2.52 -3.88 -4.29
N VAL A 188 2.20 -4.88 -3.49
CA VAL A 188 1.16 -5.87 -3.81
C VAL A 188 -0.21 -5.20 -3.94
N ALA A 189 -0.49 -4.15 -3.15
CA ALA A 189 -1.74 -3.39 -3.25
C ALA A 189 -1.92 -2.72 -4.63
N VAL A 190 -0.83 -2.27 -5.25
CA VAL A 190 -0.87 -1.70 -6.61
C VAL A 190 -1.25 -2.76 -7.64
N ALA A 191 -0.72 -3.99 -7.52
CA ALA A 191 -1.07 -5.09 -8.42
C ALA A 191 -2.55 -5.51 -8.25
N VAL A 192 -3.07 -5.50 -7.02
CA VAL A 192 -4.49 -5.76 -6.72
C VAL A 192 -5.38 -4.71 -7.36
N GLU A 193 -5.06 -3.42 -7.18
CA GLU A 193 -5.80 -2.31 -7.81
C GLU A 193 -5.84 -2.48 -9.32
N GLU A 194 -4.68 -2.69 -9.96
CA GLU A 194 -4.58 -2.82 -11.42
C GLU A 194 -5.42 -4.01 -11.93
N ALA A 195 -5.37 -5.15 -11.25
CA ALA A 195 -6.16 -6.32 -11.61
C ALA A 195 -7.67 -6.05 -11.45
N ALA A 196 -8.09 -5.40 -10.36
CA ALA A 196 -9.49 -5.07 -10.10
C ALA A 196 -10.03 -4.06 -11.12
N LEU A 197 -9.27 -3.01 -11.44
CA LEU A 197 -9.67 -2.00 -12.42
C LEU A 197 -9.83 -2.60 -13.81
N SER A 198 -8.98 -3.56 -14.20
CA SER A 198 -9.04 -4.21 -15.51
C SER A 198 -10.33 -4.99 -15.77
N VAL A 199 -11.10 -5.32 -14.73
CA VAL A 199 -12.43 -5.96 -14.81
C VAL A 199 -13.57 -5.01 -14.40
N GLY A 200 -13.24 -3.80 -13.96
CA GLY A 200 -14.19 -2.80 -13.45
C GLY A 200 -14.86 -1.96 -14.54
N GLY A 201 -14.18 -1.77 -15.64
CA GLY A 201 -14.57 -0.84 -16.71
C GLY A 201 -13.80 0.49 -16.68
N PRO A 202 -14.01 1.35 -17.69
CA PRO A 202 -13.16 2.54 -17.90
C PRO A 202 -13.27 3.61 -16.79
N ASP A 203 -14.44 3.73 -16.17
CA ASP A 203 -14.73 4.78 -15.17
C ASP A 203 -14.64 4.24 -13.74
N ALA A 204 -14.15 3.00 -13.57
CA ALA A 204 -14.03 2.38 -12.27
C ALA A 204 -12.85 2.97 -11.49
N ARG A 205 -13.09 3.21 -10.19
CA ARG A 205 -12.07 3.60 -9.22
C ARG A 205 -12.14 2.69 -8.00
N VAL A 206 -11.03 2.50 -7.33
CA VAL A 206 -11.01 1.69 -6.11
C VAL A 206 -11.41 2.59 -4.94
N GLY A 207 -12.60 2.35 -4.37
CA GLY A 207 -13.09 3.03 -3.17
C GLY A 207 -12.72 2.31 -1.87
N MET A 208 -12.47 1.01 -1.93
CA MET A 208 -11.98 0.21 -0.79
C MET A 208 -11.06 -0.90 -1.31
N LEU A 209 -9.98 -1.13 -0.59
CA LEU A 209 -9.07 -2.23 -0.82
C LEU A 209 -8.79 -2.91 0.52
N ASN A 210 -8.97 -4.24 0.59
CA ASN A 210 -8.69 -5.03 1.77
C ASN A 210 -7.87 -6.25 1.37
N LEU A 211 -6.63 -6.35 1.87
CA LEU A 211 -5.70 -7.45 1.64
C LEU A 211 -5.50 -8.27 2.90
N ARG A 212 -5.37 -9.58 2.72
CA ARG A 212 -4.99 -10.54 3.73
C ARG A 212 -3.76 -11.29 3.25
N TYR A 213 -2.63 -11.09 3.91
CA TYR A 213 -1.37 -11.74 3.58
C TYR A 213 -1.29 -13.10 4.27
N LEU A 214 -1.10 -14.16 3.49
CA LEU A 214 -1.07 -15.55 3.94
C LEU A 214 0.36 -16.08 3.96
N ARG A 215 1.18 -15.63 3.00
CA ARG A 215 2.59 -16.03 2.82
C ARG A 215 3.36 -14.93 2.13
N PRO A 216 4.69 -14.82 2.36
CA PRO A 216 5.53 -13.90 1.61
C PRO A 216 5.64 -14.33 0.13
N PHE A 217 5.72 -13.35 -0.77
CA PHE A 217 6.04 -13.54 -2.18
C PHE A 217 7.56 -13.53 -2.36
N SER A 218 8.19 -14.69 -2.13
CA SER A 218 9.65 -14.80 -2.04
C SER A 218 10.32 -15.26 -3.33
N VAL A 219 9.55 -15.76 -4.31
CA VAL A 219 10.07 -16.23 -5.61
C VAL A 219 9.56 -15.32 -6.73
N GLY A 220 8.27 -15.00 -6.72
CA GLY A 220 7.61 -14.15 -7.72
C GLY A 220 7.46 -14.81 -9.11
N PRO A 221 6.79 -14.12 -10.04
CA PRO A 221 6.04 -12.91 -9.80
C PRO A 221 4.85 -13.11 -8.84
N ALA A 222 4.41 -12.05 -8.16
CA ALA A 222 3.10 -12.07 -7.52
C ALA A 222 2.04 -11.90 -8.61
N ARG A 223 1.25 -12.95 -8.82
CA ARG A 223 0.20 -12.99 -9.85
C ARG A 223 -1.15 -12.79 -9.21
N ALA A 224 -1.76 -11.64 -9.48
CA ALA A 224 -3.12 -11.29 -9.09
C ALA A 224 -4.11 -11.80 -10.14
N ALA A 225 -5.18 -12.46 -9.68
CA ALA A 225 -6.28 -12.93 -10.52
C ALA A 225 -7.60 -12.38 -9.95
N ALA A 226 -8.18 -11.38 -10.63
CA ALA A 226 -9.38 -10.68 -10.23
C ALA A 226 -10.64 -11.30 -10.84
N THR A 227 -11.66 -11.47 -10.02
CA THR A 227 -12.99 -11.94 -10.44
C THR A 227 -14.04 -11.01 -9.85
N ARG A 228 -14.92 -10.44 -10.71
CA ARG A 228 -16.01 -9.58 -10.27
C ARG A 228 -17.14 -10.42 -9.64
N GLN A 229 -17.59 -10.01 -8.46
CA GLN A 229 -18.68 -10.63 -7.73
C GLN A 229 -19.67 -9.55 -7.26
N GLY A 230 -20.62 -9.18 -8.11
CA GLY A 230 -21.53 -8.07 -7.84
C GLY A 230 -20.79 -6.74 -7.72
N PRO A 231 -20.94 -6.01 -6.59
CA PRO A 231 -20.24 -4.73 -6.35
C PRO A 231 -18.78 -4.90 -5.92
N LEU A 232 -18.35 -6.12 -5.64
CA LEU A 232 -16.99 -6.42 -5.22
C LEU A 232 -16.19 -7.11 -6.33
N VAL A 233 -14.89 -6.92 -6.28
CA VAL A 233 -13.89 -7.73 -6.98
C VAL A 233 -13.13 -8.53 -5.94
N VAL A 234 -13.07 -9.83 -6.11
CA VAL A 234 -12.22 -10.73 -5.33
C VAL A 234 -10.95 -10.98 -6.11
N VAL A 235 -9.81 -10.88 -5.43
CA VAL A 235 -8.49 -11.08 -6.06
C VAL A 235 -7.72 -12.13 -5.27
N ASP A 236 -7.37 -13.23 -5.94
CA ASP A 236 -6.44 -14.21 -5.43
C ASP A 236 -5.04 -13.87 -5.92
N LEU A 237 -4.04 -13.90 -5.03
CA LEU A 237 -2.66 -13.60 -5.37
C LEU A 237 -1.77 -14.83 -5.10
N GLU A 238 -1.19 -15.36 -6.15
CA GLU A 238 -0.26 -16.48 -6.10
C GLU A 238 1.18 -15.99 -6.26
N ASP A 239 2.10 -16.52 -5.47
CA ASP A 239 3.52 -16.49 -5.78
C ASP A 239 3.76 -17.53 -6.89
N ALA A 240 3.74 -17.08 -8.14
CA ALA A 240 3.72 -17.96 -9.31
C ALA A 240 4.95 -18.87 -9.40
N GLY A 241 6.11 -18.42 -8.92
CA GLY A 241 7.33 -19.23 -8.91
C GLY A 241 7.28 -20.37 -7.89
N SER A 242 6.51 -20.23 -6.81
CA SER A 242 6.34 -21.29 -5.82
C SER A 242 5.00 -22.04 -5.96
N GLY A 243 4.06 -21.55 -6.76
CA GLY A 243 2.71 -22.10 -6.92
C GLY A 243 1.85 -22.00 -5.65
N LYS A 244 2.16 -21.06 -4.73
CA LYS A 244 1.46 -20.93 -3.45
C LYS A 244 0.62 -19.67 -3.39
N LEU A 245 -0.60 -19.78 -2.84
CA LEU A 245 -1.43 -18.63 -2.54
C LEU A 245 -0.71 -17.74 -1.50
N GLY A 246 -0.36 -16.52 -1.88
CA GLY A 246 0.36 -15.54 -1.05
C GLY A 246 -0.55 -14.57 -0.34
N ALA A 247 -1.65 -14.14 -0.99
CA ALA A 247 -2.64 -13.24 -0.41
C ALA A 247 -4.00 -13.42 -1.06
N VAL A 248 -5.03 -12.89 -0.39
CA VAL A 248 -6.37 -12.71 -0.97
C VAL A 248 -6.80 -11.27 -0.72
N ALA A 249 -7.56 -10.68 -1.66
CA ALA A 249 -8.05 -9.34 -1.49
C ALA A 249 -9.53 -9.22 -1.89
N THR A 250 -10.20 -8.24 -1.31
CA THR A 250 -11.51 -7.73 -1.77
C THR A 250 -11.37 -6.26 -2.08
N VAL A 251 -11.95 -5.86 -3.21
CA VAL A 251 -11.92 -4.48 -3.70
C VAL A 251 -13.36 -4.05 -3.98
N ARG A 252 -13.77 -2.90 -3.47
CA ARG A 252 -14.99 -2.22 -3.91
C ARG A 252 -14.60 -1.22 -4.99
N LEU A 253 -15.30 -1.31 -6.11
CA LEU A 253 -15.19 -0.34 -7.18
C LEU A 253 -16.34 0.66 -7.08
N ASP A 254 -15.99 1.94 -7.10
CA ASP A 254 -16.91 3.06 -7.19
C ASP A 254 -16.91 3.57 -8.65
N HIS A 255 -18.00 4.15 -9.10
CA HIS A 255 -18.15 4.73 -10.44
C HIS A 255 -18.54 6.21 -10.29
N ASP A 256 -18.15 7.07 -11.22
CA ASP A 256 -18.41 8.52 -11.15
C ASP A 256 -19.91 8.87 -11.01
N ALA A 257 -20.83 7.99 -11.43
CA ALA A 257 -22.26 8.17 -11.25
C ALA A 257 -22.75 8.05 -9.81
N ASP A 258 -22.01 7.37 -8.93
CA ASP A 258 -22.41 7.13 -7.54
C ASP A 258 -22.23 8.39 -6.66
N HIS A 259 -21.35 9.30 -7.04
CA HIS A 259 -21.11 10.56 -6.29
C HIS A 259 -22.18 11.65 -6.47
N HIS A 260 -23.05 11.54 -7.48
CA HIS A 260 -24.15 12.49 -7.66
C HIS A 260 -25.40 12.14 -6.82
N ALA A 261 -25.54 10.89 -6.38
CA ALA A 261 -26.71 10.47 -5.61
C ALA A 261 -26.64 10.86 -4.11
N ASP A 262 -25.43 10.94 -3.53
CA ASP A 262 -25.28 11.26 -2.10
C ASP A 262 -25.34 12.77 -1.80
N ASN A 263 -25.10 13.65 -2.76
CA ASN A 263 -25.21 15.09 -2.56
C ASN A 263 -26.67 15.62 -2.57
N ASP A 264 -27.61 14.87 -3.16
CA ASP A 264 -29.04 15.26 -3.17
C ASP A 264 -29.78 14.83 -1.89
N ALA A 265 -29.25 13.87 -1.14
CA ALA A 265 -29.88 13.41 0.10
C ALA A 265 -29.63 14.34 1.31
N GLY A 266 -28.66 15.26 1.22
CA GLY A 266 -28.28 16.19 2.31
C GLY A 266 -29.08 17.49 2.38
N GLN A 267 -30.03 17.76 1.48
CA GLN A 267 -30.81 19.01 1.46
C GLN A 267 -32.19 18.94 2.17
N TYR A 268 -32.52 17.80 2.76
CA TYR A 268 -33.79 17.63 3.48
C TYR A 268 -33.59 17.06 4.90
N ALA A 269 -32.78 17.70 5.71
CA ALA A 269 -32.74 17.43 7.15
C ALA A 269 -32.55 18.74 7.96
#